data_86233d51ec850fb004c32144d26319e6
#
_entry.id   86233d51ec850fb004c32144d26319e6
#
_cell.length_a   1.000
_cell.length_b   1.000
_cell.length_c   1.000
_cell.angle_alpha   90.00
_cell.angle_beta   90.00
_cell.angle_gamma   90.00
#
_symmetry.space_group_name_H-M   'P 1'
#
loop_
_entity.id
_entity.type
_entity.pdbx_description
1 polymer ?
#
loop_
_entity_poly.entity_id
_entity_poly.type
_entity_poly.pdbx_seq_one_letter_code
_entity_poly.pdbx_strand_id
1 'polypeptide(L)'
;MSHVELKENNREDAWFLDSRCSNHMCGDNAMFYKLNKEFRQLVKLGNNTRMTVLEKGKVKLYLDGIHHVVTDVFYVPELKNNLLSVGQLQEKGLAILIKSGTCKIYHPMRGMIIQTMMTINRMFVLMARAQVKDVSCFHALAQNLSHL
;
A
#
# COMPACT_ATOMS: atom_id res chain seq x y z
N MET A 1 8.17 -10.81 -21.10
CA MET A 1 7.92 -10.86 -19.98
C MET A 1 6.79 -10.14 -19.53
N SER A 2 5.98 -10.83 -19.03
CA SER A 2 4.69 -10.31 -18.76
C SER A 2 4.69 -9.13 -17.85
N HIS A 3 5.61 -9.09 -16.99
CA HIS A 3 5.59 -7.97 -16.09
C HIS A 3 5.75 -6.67 -16.84
N VAL A 4 6.10 -6.77 -18.07
CA VAL A 4 6.18 -5.58 -18.86
C VAL A 4 4.86 -4.87 -18.88
N GLU A 5 3.79 -5.61 -18.68
CA GLU A 5 2.51 -4.98 -18.67
C GLU A 5 2.33 -4.05 -17.53
N LEU A 6 3.08 -4.24 -16.46
CA LEU A 6 2.93 -3.35 -15.35
C LEU A 6 3.67 -2.08 -15.60
N LYS A 7 4.25 -1.97 -16.78
CA LYS A 7 4.90 -0.85 -17.07
C LYS A 7 4.45 0.36 -16.54
N GLU A 8 4.68 1.38 -17.10
CA GLU A 8 4.43 2.64 -16.54
C GLU A 8 3.04 2.93 -16.15
N ASN A 9 2.12 2.52 -16.91
CA ASN A 9 0.73 2.86 -16.66
C ASN A 9 0.20 2.35 -15.34
N ASN A 10 0.68 1.19 -14.90
CA ASN A 10 0.17 0.60 -13.69
C ASN A 10 1.15 0.56 -12.56
N ARG A 11 2.37 0.97 -12.80
CA ARG A 11 3.38 0.87 -11.79
C ARG A 11 3.05 1.69 -10.56
N GLU A 12 2.48 2.85 -10.75
CA GLU A 12 2.17 3.72 -9.63
C GLU A 12 1.04 3.18 -8.78
N ASP A 13 0.23 2.29 -9.34
CA ASP A 13 -0.87 1.72 -8.61
C ASP A 13 -0.48 0.43 -7.89
N ALA A 14 0.71 -0.05 -8.08
CA ALA A 14 1.13 -1.32 -7.50
C ALA A 14 1.73 -1.13 -6.12
N TRP A 15 1.24 -1.88 -5.16
CA TRP A 15 1.77 -1.89 -3.80
C TRP A 15 2.23 -3.30 -3.50
N PHE A 16 3.48 -3.44 -3.12
CA PHE A 16 4.06 -4.75 -2.84
C PHE A 16 4.03 -5.04 -1.36
N LEU A 17 3.53 -6.22 -1.01
CA LEU A 17 3.55 -6.66 0.38
C LEU A 17 4.97 -7.14 0.68
N ASP A 18 5.57 -6.58 1.71
CA ASP A 18 6.96 -6.89 2.04
C ASP A 18 7.10 -7.12 3.53
N SER A 19 7.48 -8.33 3.90
CA SER A 19 7.66 -8.68 5.31
C SER A 19 8.97 -8.15 5.88
N ARG A 20 9.88 -7.71 5.02
CA ARG A 20 11.15 -7.18 5.49
C ARG A 20 11.13 -5.68 5.70
N CYS A 21 10.10 -5.03 5.24
CA CYS A 21 9.99 -3.60 5.34
C CYS A 21 9.34 -3.23 6.67
N SER A 22 9.97 -2.36 7.44
CA SER A 22 9.42 -2.01 8.74
C SER A 22 8.28 -1.01 8.65
N ASN A 23 8.20 -0.26 7.58
CA ASN A 23 7.17 0.75 7.43
C ASN A 23 6.59 0.75 6.03
N HIS A 24 5.31 1.16 5.93
CA HIS A 24 4.71 1.39 4.64
C HIS A 24 5.46 2.55 3.98
N MET A 25 5.67 2.47 2.69
CA MET A 25 6.38 3.50 1.95
C MET A 25 5.73 3.76 0.60
N CYS A 26 5.65 5.02 0.22
CA CYS A 26 5.08 5.41 -1.04
C CYS A 26 5.93 6.48 -1.68
N GLY A 27 6.18 6.33 -2.98
CA GLY A 27 6.99 7.29 -3.71
C GLY A 27 6.19 8.34 -4.45
N ASP A 28 4.86 8.25 -4.41
CA ASP A 28 4.01 9.16 -5.16
C ASP A 28 3.28 10.11 -4.22
N ASN A 29 3.70 11.36 -4.24
CA ASN A 29 3.10 12.38 -3.40
C ASN A 29 1.59 12.50 -3.61
N ALA A 30 1.13 12.27 -4.82
CA ALA A 30 -0.28 12.43 -5.15
C ALA A 30 -1.18 11.43 -4.45
N MET A 31 -0.63 10.33 -3.98
CA MET A 31 -1.44 9.33 -3.29
C MET A 31 -1.76 9.71 -1.84
N PHE A 32 -1.05 10.67 -1.30
CA PHE A 32 -1.27 11.08 0.07
C PHE A 32 -2.38 12.11 0.15
N TYR A 33 -3.31 11.93 1.07
CA TYR A 33 -4.29 12.96 1.32
C TYR A 33 -3.97 13.74 2.59
N LYS A 34 -2.97 13.31 3.34
CA LYS A 34 -2.53 14.03 4.51
C LYS A 34 -1.05 13.71 4.75
N LEU A 35 -0.23 14.73 4.86
CA LEU A 35 1.20 14.57 5.07
C LEU A 35 1.67 15.45 6.22
N ASN A 36 2.57 14.91 7.04
CA ASN A 36 3.23 15.68 8.09
C ASN A 36 4.57 16.11 7.53
N LYS A 37 4.65 17.38 7.15
CA LYS A 37 5.81 17.89 6.45
C LYS A 37 7.02 18.16 7.34
N GLU A 38 6.87 17.98 8.63
CA GLU A 38 7.99 18.19 9.53
C GLU A 38 8.76 16.92 9.82
N PHE A 39 8.25 15.79 9.35
CA PHE A 39 8.88 14.52 9.60
C PHE A 39 10.00 14.29 8.59
N ARG A 40 11.19 13.94 9.07
CA ARG A 40 12.31 13.60 8.20
C ARG A 40 13.10 12.48 8.84
N GLN A 41 13.52 11.53 8.04
CA GLN A 41 14.26 10.39 8.54
C GLN A 41 14.96 9.68 7.40
N LEU A 42 16.10 9.07 7.69
CA LEU A 42 16.78 8.23 6.71
C LEU A 42 16.35 6.79 6.94
N VAL A 43 16.06 6.10 5.87
CA VAL A 43 15.64 4.71 5.95
C VAL A 43 16.61 3.86 5.16
N LYS A 44 17.00 2.73 5.72
CA LYS A 44 17.88 1.79 5.05
C LYS A 44 17.04 0.66 4.47
N LEU A 45 17.18 0.46 3.18
CA LEU A 45 16.46 -0.62 2.51
C LEU A 45 17.29 -1.89 2.55
N GLY A 46 16.67 -2.99 2.16
CA GLY A 46 17.29 -4.30 2.27
C GLY A 46 18.59 -4.48 1.50
N ASN A 47 18.84 -3.64 0.51
CA ASN A 47 20.05 -3.73 -0.29
C ASN A 47 21.13 -2.75 0.17
N ASN A 48 21.03 -2.29 1.40
CA ASN A 48 21.96 -1.32 1.99
C ASN A 48 21.84 0.08 1.39
N THR A 49 20.87 0.29 0.54
CA THR A 49 20.61 1.61 0.00
C THR A 49 19.86 2.43 1.02
N ARG A 50 20.26 3.68 1.19
CA ARG A 50 19.57 4.57 2.10
C ARG A 50 18.76 5.57 1.32
N MET A 51 17.57 5.82 1.77
CA MET A 51 16.69 6.78 1.14
C MET A 51 16.16 7.75 2.18
N THR A 52 15.92 8.97 1.76
CA THR A 52 15.41 9.98 2.65
C THR A 52 13.91 9.94 2.71
N VAL A 53 13.37 9.84 3.91
CA VAL A 53 11.94 9.95 4.12
C VAL A 53 11.66 11.42 4.37
N LEU A 54 10.92 12.04 3.49
CA LEU A 54 10.63 13.46 3.64
C LEU A 54 9.47 13.72 4.58
N GLU A 55 8.45 12.89 4.50
CA GLU A 55 7.24 13.14 5.23
C GLU A 55 6.58 11.84 5.62
N LYS A 56 5.63 11.91 6.54
CA LYS A 56 4.88 10.75 6.98
C LYS A 56 3.41 11.12 6.91
N GLY A 57 2.59 10.25 6.41
CA GLY A 57 1.20 10.62 6.22
C GLY A 57 0.27 9.45 6.01
N LYS A 58 -0.87 9.76 5.41
CA LYS A 58 -1.93 8.80 5.17
C LYS A 58 -2.24 8.74 3.69
N VAL A 59 -2.46 7.54 3.19
CA VAL A 59 -2.87 7.37 1.80
C VAL A 59 -4.22 6.66 1.77
N LYS A 60 -4.95 6.87 0.68
CA LYS A 60 -6.19 6.15 0.46
C LYS A 60 -5.98 5.22 -0.72
N LEU A 61 -6.22 3.94 -0.49
CA LEU A 61 -6.09 2.95 -1.54
C LEU A 61 -7.46 2.42 -1.90
N TYR A 62 -7.74 2.33 -3.19
CA TYR A 62 -9.00 1.81 -3.67
C TYR A 62 -8.76 0.38 -4.12
N LEU A 63 -9.23 -0.58 -3.33
CA LEU A 63 -9.03 -2.00 -3.60
C LEU A 63 -10.38 -2.68 -3.64
N ASP A 64 -10.67 -3.36 -4.74
CA ASP A 64 -11.89 -4.14 -4.86
C ASP A 64 -13.15 -3.36 -4.49
N GLY A 65 -13.22 -2.13 -4.94
CA GLY A 65 -14.41 -1.32 -4.73
C GLY A 65 -14.50 -0.65 -3.37
N ILE A 66 -13.49 -0.79 -2.54
CA ILE A 66 -13.52 -0.22 -1.20
C ILE A 66 -12.28 0.64 -0.98
N HIS A 67 -12.50 1.80 -0.38
CA HIS A 67 -11.38 2.66 -0.01
C HIS A 67 -10.81 2.22 1.32
N HIS A 68 -9.50 2.11 1.37
CA HIS A 68 -8.79 1.75 2.59
C HIS A 68 -7.85 2.88 2.94
N VAL A 69 -7.87 3.30 4.19
CA VAL A 69 -6.96 4.34 4.67
C VAL A 69 -5.77 3.65 5.31
N VAL A 70 -4.59 3.92 4.78
CA VAL A 70 -3.35 3.37 5.34
C VAL A 70 -2.65 4.51 6.05
N THR A 71 -2.41 4.34 7.34
CA THR A 71 -1.78 5.38 8.15
C THR A 71 -0.29 5.11 8.32
N ASP A 72 0.41 6.15 8.73
CA ASP A 72 1.85 6.04 9.02
C ASP A 72 2.65 5.54 7.83
N VAL A 73 2.39 6.13 6.67
CA VAL A 73 3.09 5.80 5.44
C VAL A 73 4.21 6.82 5.24
N PHE A 74 5.41 6.32 5.01
CA PHE A 74 6.56 7.19 4.74
C PHE A 74 6.51 7.64 3.28
N TYR A 75 6.69 8.93 3.05
CA TYR A 75 6.81 9.45 1.70
C TYR A 75 8.28 9.45 1.34
N VAL A 76 8.64 8.62 0.39
CA VAL A 76 10.02 8.44 -0.05
C VAL A 76 10.07 8.69 -1.55
N PRO A 77 10.36 9.92 -1.97
CA PRO A 77 10.27 10.27 -3.39
C PRO A 77 11.10 9.42 -4.33
N GLU A 78 12.21 8.88 -3.84
CA GLU A 78 13.08 8.07 -4.67
C GLU A 78 12.58 6.64 -4.88
N LEU A 79 11.55 6.26 -4.16
CA LEU A 79 11.06 4.89 -4.18
C LEU A 79 10.33 4.61 -5.48
N LYS A 80 10.69 3.52 -6.12
CA LYS A 80 10.07 3.16 -7.39
C LYS A 80 8.82 2.33 -7.21
N ASN A 81 8.77 1.52 -6.18
CA ASN A 81 7.63 0.66 -5.92
C ASN A 81 7.09 0.93 -4.54
N ASN A 82 5.79 1.13 -4.44
CA ASN A 82 5.17 1.37 -3.15
C ASN A 82 5.16 0.09 -2.34
N LEU A 83 5.38 0.19 -1.05
CA LEU A 83 5.52 -0.97 -0.18
C LEU A 83 4.54 -0.93 0.96
N LEU A 84 3.89 -2.07 1.20
CA LEU A 84 3.07 -2.25 2.39
C LEU A 84 3.82 -3.16 3.33
N SER A 85 4.06 -2.70 4.54
CA SER A 85 4.77 -3.45 5.56
C SER A 85 3.83 -4.46 6.20
N VAL A 86 4.15 -5.73 6.07
CA VAL A 86 3.36 -6.78 6.70
C VAL A 86 3.37 -6.59 8.22
N GLY A 87 4.52 -6.22 8.78
CA GLY A 87 4.61 -5.98 10.21
C GLY A 87 3.72 -4.85 10.68
N GLN A 88 3.68 -3.78 9.91
CA GLN A 88 2.85 -2.65 10.28
C GLN A 88 1.36 -2.98 10.19
N LEU A 89 0.97 -3.77 9.18
CA LEU A 89 -0.41 -4.22 9.08
C LEU A 89 -0.77 -5.10 10.28
N GLN A 90 0.14 -5.98 10.68
CA GLN A 90 -0.09 -6.83 11.83
C GLN A 90 -0.29 -6.02 13.11
N GLU A 91 0.47 -4.96 13.27
CA GLU A 91 0.31 -4.10 14.44
C GLU A 91 -1.08 -3.48 14.54
N LYS A 92 -1.73 -3.31 13.40
CA LYS A 92 -3.08 -2.76 13.39
C LYS A 92 -4.15 -3.83 13.60
N GLY A 93 -3.73 -5.06 13.87
CA GLY A 93 -4.68 -6.12 14.16
C GLY A 93 -5.09 -6.94 12.95
N LEU A 94 -4.46 -6.71 11.79
CA LEU A 94 -4.79 -7.48 10.61
C LEU A 94 -4.04 -8.80 10.62
N ALA A 95 -4.68 -9.84 10.11
CA ALA A 95 -4.06 -11.15 9.98
C ALA A 95 -3.74 -11.38 8.51
N ILE A 96 -2.53 -11.84 8.23
CA ILE A 96 -2.10 -12.09 6.87
C ILE A 96 -1.79 -13.56 6.72
N LEU A 97 -2.54 -14.21 5.83
CA LEU A 97 -2.38 -15.64 5.59
C LEU A 97 -1.85 -15.87 4.19
N ILE A 98 -0.66 -16.43 4.12
CA ILE A 98 -0.04 -16.75 2.84
C ILE A 98 0.01 -18.26 2.70
N LYS A 99 -0.66 -18.79 1.69
CA LYS A 99 -0.73 -20.21 1.50
C LYS A 99 -1.05 -20.54 0.05
N SER A 100 -0.36 -21.50 -0.50
CA SER A 100 -0.67 -22.02 -1.84
C SER A 100 -0.72 -20.94 -2.90
N GLY A 101 0.22 -20.00 -2.86
CA GLY A 101 0.29 -18.95 -3.87
C GLY A 101 -0.74 -17.86 -3.71
N THR A 102 -1.39 -17.79 -2.57
CA THR A 102 -2.40 -16.78 -2.30
C THR A 102 -2.08 -16.05 -1.01
N CYS A 103 -2.37 -14.77 -0.97
CA CYS A 103 -2.25 -13.98 0.23
C CYS A 103 -3.61 -13.40 0.57
N LYS A 104 -4.08 -13.64 1.78
CA LYS A 104 -5.37 -13.13 2.24
C LYS A 104 -5.14 -12.29 3.47
N ILE A 105 -5.78 -11.13 3.52
CA ILE A 105 -5.66 -10.23 4.65
C ILE A 105 -7.03 -10.10 5.31
N TYR A 106 -7.06 -10.34 6.61
CA TYR A 106 -8.29 -10.34 7.40
C TYR A 106 -8.31 -9.20 8.39
N HIS A 107 -9.43 -8.51 8.42
CA HIS A 107 -9.67 -7.45 9.40
C HIS A 107 -10.34 -8.09 10.60
N PRO A 108 -9.98 -7.71 11.83
CA PRO A 108 -10.56 -8.34 13.03
C PRO A 108 -12.06 -8.25 13.11
N MET A 109 -12.66 -7.21 12.54
CA MET A 109 -14.10 -7.04 12.61
C MET A 109 -14.81 -7.33 11.29
N ARG A 110 -14.11 -7.22 10.17
CA ARG A 110 -14.76 -7.29 8.87
C ARG A 110 -14.46 -8.57 8.10
N GLY A 111 -13.60 -9.41 8.62
CA GLY A 111 -13.23 -10.65 7.94
C GLY A 111 -12.23 -10.39 6.83
N MET A 112 -12.27 -11.21 5.78
CA MET A 112 -11.30 -11.07 4.69
C MET A 112 -11.61 -9.81 3.91
N ILE A 113 -10.63 -8.93 3.80
CA ILE A 113 -10.80 -7.68 3.09
C ILE A 113 -9.98 -7.62 1.82
N ILE A 114 -8.91 -8.38 1.72
CA ILE A 114 -8.03 -8.35 0.55
C ILE A 114 -7.56 -9.75 0.24
N GLN A 115 -7.53 -10.07 -1.04
CA GLN A 115 -6.95 -11.33 -1.49
C GLN A 115 -6.16 -11.04 -2.75
N THR A 116 -4.94 -11.58 -2.84
CA THR A 116 -4.13 -11.41 -4.02
C THR A 116 -3.35 -12.69 -4.29
N MET A 117 -2.98 -12.89 -5.54
CA MET A 117 -2.25 -14.08 -5.96
C MET A 117 -0.79 -13.74 -6.15
N MET A 118 0.05 -14.74 -5.93
CA MET A 118 1.48 -14.56 -6.08
C MET A 118 1.81 -14.35 -7.55
N THR A 119 2.68 -13.40 -7.82
CA THR A 119 3.12 -13.14 -9.18
C THR A 119 4.16 -14.17 -9.59
N ILE A 120 4.55 -14.09 -10.85
CA ILE A 120 5.55 -15.01 -11.38
C ILE A 120 6.88 -14.84 -10.65
N ASN A 121 7.14 -13.65 -10.11
CA ASN A 121 8.36 -13.39 -9.35
C ASN A 121 8.21 -13.68 -7.87
N ARG A 122 7.15 -14.39 -7.50
CA ARG A 122 6.89 -14.79 -6.11
C ARG A 122 6.67 -13.62 -5.19
N MET A 123 5.99 -12.60 -5.67
CA MET A 123 5.65 -11.43 -4.88
C MET A 123 4.14 -11.28 -4.82
N PHE A 124 3.65 -10.63 -3.77
CA PHE A 124 2.23 -10.34 -3.65
C PHE A 124 2.04 -8.86 -3.90
N VAL A 125 1.22 -8.54 -4.88
CA VAL A 125 1.03 -7.17 -5.33
C VAL A 125 -0.45 -6.81 -5.22
N LEU A 126 -0.72 -5.64 -4.67
CA LEU A 126 -2.06 -5.10 -4.62
C LEU A 126 -2.12 -3.96 -5.64
N MET A 127 -3.08 -4.05 -6.55
CA MET A 127 -3.27 -2.98 -7.54
C MET A 127 -4.30 -2.03 -6.99
N ALA A 128 -3.83 -0.96 -6.40
CA ALA A 128 -4.68 0.01 -5.75
C ALA A 128 -4.78 1.25 -6.62
N ARG A 129 -5.97 1.55 -7.07
CA ARG A 129 -6.16 2.69 -7.93
C ARG A 129 -6.10 3.99 -7.15
N ALA A 130 -5.80 5.06 -7.85
CA ALA A 130 -5.84 6.36 -7.27
C ALA A 130 -7.30 6.68 -6.96
N GLN A 131 -7.52 7.67 -6.12
CA GLN A 131 -8.86 8.03 -5.74
C GLN A 131 -9.71 8.40 -6.95
N VAL A 132 -10.92 7.87 -6.99
CA VAL A 132 -11.84 8.13 -8.07
C VAL A 132 -12.34 9.57 -7.98
N LYS A 133 -12.43 10.23 -9.11
CA LYS A 133 -12.86 11.62 -9.13
C LYS A 133 -14.35 11.80 -9.25
N ASP A 134 -15.09 10.74 -9.41
CA ASP A 134 -16.53 10.82 -9.56
C ASP A 134 -17.15 11.19 -8.22
N VAL A 135 -17.69 12.36 -8.13
CA VAL A 135 -18.25 12.86 -6.89
C VAL A 135 -19.44 12.04 -6.42
N SER A 136 -20.25 11.60 -7.35
CA SER A 136 -21.44 10.85 -6.94
C SER A 136 -21.06 9.51 -6.32
N CYS A 137 -20.00 8.90 -6.79
CA CYS A 137 -19.55 7.65 -6.19
C CYS A 137 -18.85 7.93 -4.87
N PHE A 138 -18.26 9.08 -4.76
CA PHE A 138 -17.49 9.43 -3.59
C PHE A 138 -18.30 9.36 -2.30
N HIS A 139 -19.51 9.89 -2.31
CA HIS A 139 -20.33 9.86 -1.11
C HIS A 139 -20.65 8.44 -0.66
N ALA A 140 -20.97 7.60 -1.60
CA ALA A 140 -21.29 6.22 -1.25
C ALA A 140 -20.07 5.50 -0.71
N LEU A 141 -18.92 5.74 -1.33
CA LEU A 141 -17.71 5.05 -0.93
C LEU A 141 -17.17 5.52 0.41
N ALA A 142 -17.44 6.75 0.76
CA ALA A 142 -16.94 7.28 2.02
C ALA A 142 -17.45 6.49 3.21
N GLN A 143 -18.63 5.90 3.08
CA GLN A 143 -19.19 5.15 4.18
C GLN A 143 -18.57 3.77 4.33
N ASN A 144 -17.81 3.33 3.32
CA ASN A 144 -17.19 2.03 3.35
C ASN A 144 -15.69 2.11 3.59
N LEU A 145 -15.26 3.22 4.17
CA LEU A 145 -13.85 3.39 4.43
C LEU A 145 -13.39 2.41 5.48
N SER A 146 -12.26 1.77 5.25
CA SER A 146 -11.64 0.95 6.26
C SER A 146 -10.24 1.47 6.54
N HIS A 147 -9.71 1.15 7.70
CA HIS A 147 -8.39 1.62 8.10
C HIS A 147 -7.44 0.44 8.22
N LEU A 148 -6.34 0.54 7.54
CA LEU A 148 -5.30 -0.50 7.56
C LEU A 148 -4.10 -0.06 8.38
#